data_93facf667a5b42e6545126330c56120b
#
_entry.id   93facf667a5b42e6545126330c56120b
#
_cell.length_a   1.000
_cell.length_b   1.000
_cell.length_c   1.000
_cell.angle_alpha   90.00
_cell.angle_beta   90.00
_cell.angle_gamma   90.00
#
_symmetry.space_group_name_H-M   'P 1'
#
loop_
_entity.id
_entity.type
_entity.pdbx_description
1 polymer ?
#
loop_
_entity_poly.entity_id
_entity_poly.type
_entity_poly.pdbx_seq_one_letter_code
_entity_poly.pdbx_strand_id
1 'polypeptide(L)'
;MPNLKQNRIREILTVALLLAAVALSEYWFFQLWRLDWHAPMLYGGDGIYWVGQVQRSYGELTGSLGWPFYEVAGKYNPNYDLIYDIFVWFVGLFTKDTGTVFNLYVLVIPFANALAAYAVFRMVGLRRWLSFAFGLTFGMTPYVQQRMAGHM
;
A
#
# COMPACT_ATOMS: atom_id res chain seq x y z
N MET A 1 -25.50 -29.64 -3.48
CA MET A 1 -24.82 -28.57 -2.73
C MET A 1 -23.42 -28.44 -3.30
N PRO A 2 -22.95 -27.27 -3.72
CA PRO A 2 -21.58 -27.12 -4.17
C PRO A 2 -20.63 -27.44 -2.99
N ASN A 3 -19.61 -28.25 -3.28
CA ASN A 3 -18.65 -28.71 -2.29
C ASN A 3 -17.94 -27.48 -1.68
N LEU A 4 -18.10 -27.25 -0.39
CA LEU A 4 -17.51 -26.12 0.36
C LEU A 4 -16.00 -25.98 0.10
N LYS A 5 -15.31 -27.11 -0.04
CA LYS A 5 -13.88 -27.16 -0.38
C LYS A 5 -13.61 -26.55 -1.77
N GLN A 6 -14.43 -26.90 -2.76
CA GLN A 6 -14.28 -26.38 -4.12
C GLN A 6 -14.55 -24.87 -4.20
N ASN A 7 -15.50 -24.36 -3.42
CA ASN A 7 -15.76 -22.91 -3.35
C ASN A 7 -14.59 -22.13 -2.72
N ARG A 8 -13.98 -22.67 -1.66
CA ARG A 8 -12.79 -22.04 -1.05
C ARG A 8 -11.61 -22.00 -2.01
N ILE A 9 -11.33 -23.08 -2.72
CA ILE A 9 -10.24 -23.10 -3.72
C ILE A 9 -10.47 -22.03 -4.80
N ARG A 10 -11.69 -21.95 -5.33
CA ARG A 10 -12.03 -20.94 -6.34
C ARG A 10 -11.89 -19.50 -5.81
N GLU A 11 -12.21 -19.27 -4.53
CA GLU A 11 -12.02 -17.95 -3.88
C GLU A 11 -10.53 -17.59 -3.81
N ILE A 12 -9.71 -18.50 -3.32
CA ILE A 12 -8.25 -18.33 -3.23
C ILE A 12 -7.64 -18.04 -4.61
N LEU A 13 -8.02 -18.81 -5.62
CA LEU A 13 -7.54 -18.60 -6.99
C LEU A 13 -7.97 -17.23 -7.55
N THR A 14 -9.18 -16.78 -7.23
CA THR A 14 -9.63 -15.44 -7.68
C THR A 14 -8.85 -14.33 -7.01
N VAL A 15 -8.58 -14.43 -5.71
CA VAL A 15 -7.75 -13.46 -4.98
C VAL A 15 -6.31 -13.48 -5.52
N ALA A 16 -5.74 -14.67 -5.74
CA ALA A 16 -4.40 -14.78 -6.32
C ALA A 16 -4.32 -14.14 -7.71
N LEU A 17 -5.34 -14.33 -8.55
CA LEU A 17 -5.42 -13.71 -9.86
C LEU A 17 -5.56 -12.18 -9.77
N LEU A 18 -6.34 -11.67 -8.79
CA LEU A 18 -6.47 -10.25 -8.53
C LEU A 18 -5.12 -9.63 -8.17
N LEU A 19 -4.41 -10.24 -7.22
CA LEU A 19 -3.09 -9.77 -6.80
C LEU A 19 -2.08 -9.82 -7.94
N ALA A 20 -2.10 -10.87 -8.75
CA ALA A 20 -1.23 -10.99 -9.92
C ALA A 20 -1.54 -9.90 -10.97
N ALA A 21 -2.81 -9.58 -11.20
CA ALA A 21 -3.21 -8.52 -12.12
C ALA A 21 -2.77 -7.14 -11.62
N VAL A 22 -2.92 -6.86 -10.33
CA VAL A 22 -2.40 -5.62 -9.71
C VAL A 22 -0.89 -5.57 -9.83
N ALA A 23 -0.17 -6.64 -9.45
CA ALA A 23 1.29 -6.70 -9.55
C ALA A 23 1.80 -6.44 -10.97
N LEU A 24 1.17 -7.03 -11.97
CA LEU A 24 1.54 -6.83 -13.37
C LEU A 24 1.31 -5.38 -13.79
N SER A 25 0.21 -4.77 -13.35
CA SER A 25 -0.08 -3.37 -13.63
C SER A 25 0.96 -2.45 -12.99
N GLU A 26 1.27 -2.64 -11.71
CA GLU A 26 2.29 -1.88 -11.00
C GLU A 26 3.66 -2.02 -11.68
N TYR A 27 4.02 -3.26 -12.06
CA TYR A 27 5.26 -3.54 -12.77
C TYR A 27 5.42 -2.69 -14.02
N TRP A 28 4.35 -2.61 -14.84
CA TRP A 28 4.37 -1.80 -16.06
C TRP A 28 4.23 -0.31 -15.79
N PHE A 29 3.35 0.10 -14.93
CA PHE A 29 3.06 1.51 -14.65
C PHE A 29 4.27 2.23 -14.05
N PHE A 30 4.88 1.65 -13.01
CA PHE A 30 6.06 2.22 -12.36
C PHE A 30 7.37 1.81 -13.00
N GLN A 31 7.35 1.05 -14.09
CA GLN A 31 8.56 0.56 -14.77
C GLN A 31 9.54 -0.09 -13.78
N LEU A 32 9.03 -1.00 -12.93
CA LEU A 32 9.79 -1.57 -11.81
C LEU A 32 11.13 -2.21 -12.22
N TRP A 33 11.31 -2.57 -13.48
CA TRP A 33 12.60 -3.05 -14.03
C TRP A 33 13.67 -1.96 -14.13
N ARG A 34 13.32 -0.69 -13.95
CA ARG A 34 14.23 0.47 -13.94
C ARG A 34 14.33 1.13 -12.59
N LEU A 35 13.56 0.65 -11.60
CA LEU A 35 13.46 1.27 -10.29
C LEU A 35 14.79 1.13 -9.53
N ASP A 36 15.35 2.26 -9.14
CA ASP A 36 16.34 2.30 -8.07
C ASP A 36 15.60 2.26 -6.73
N TRP A 37 15.71 1.14 -6.01
CA TRP A 37 15.01 0.94 -4.75
C TRP A 37 15.46 1.88 -3.64
N HIS A 38 16.69 2.42 -3.73
CA HIS A 38 17.23 3.37 -2.76
C HIS A 38 16.78 4.81 -3.00
N ALA A 39 16.29 5.09 -4.21
CA ALA A 39 15.73 6.37 -4.57
C ALA A 39 14.20 6.32 -4.50
N PRO A 40 13.51 7.31 -3.84
CA PRO A 40 12.05 7.36 -3.85
C PRO A 40 11.52 7.45 -5.28
N MET A 41 10.56 6.58 -5.65
CA MET A 41 10.00 6.57 -7.01
C MET A 41 9.14 7.80 -7.32
N LEU A 42 8.74 8.57 -6.31
CA LEU A 42 7.96 9.79 -6.42
C LEU A 42 8.71 10.95 -5.78
N TYR A 43 9.22 11.86 -6.59
CA TYR A 43 10.03 12.99 -6.14
C TYR A 43 9.27 14.33 -6.11
N GLY A 44 8.03 14.38 -6.55
CA GLY A 44 7.24 15.62 -6.66
C GLY A 44 6.28 15.84 -5.49
N GLY A 45 5.97 17.11 -5.21
CA GLY A 45 4.89 17.52 -4.32
C GLY A 45 4.85 16.80 -2.96
N ASP A 46 3.75 16.11 -2.69
CA ASP A 46 3.54 15.36 -1.45
C ASP A 46 4.51 14.19 -1.27
N GLY A 47 5.11 13.67 -2.34
CA GLY A 47 6.10 12.58 -2.25
C GLY A 47 7.33 12.97 -1.41
N ILE A 48 7.84 14.17 -1.58
CA ILE A 48 8.97 14.69 -0.76
C ILE A 48 8.58 14.81 0.71
N TYR A 49 7.35 15.24 0.96
CA TYR A 49 6.83 15.32 2.34
C TYR A 49 6.79 13.93 2.99
N TRP A 50 6.29 12.92 2.31
CA TRP A 50 6.22 11.55 2.83
C TRP A 50 7.59 10.92 3.03
N VAL A 51 8.55 11.18 2.15
CA VAL A 51 9.95 10.76 2.35
C VAL A 51 10.53 11.39 3.62
N GLY A 52 10.27 12.68 3.85
CA GLY A 52 10.66 13.37 5.09
C GLY A 52 10.02 12.75 6.34
N GLN A 53 8.76 12.30 6.24
CA GLN A 53 8.08 11.61 7.34
C GLN A 53 8.71 10.23 7.63
N VAL A 54 9.11 9.45 6.62
CA VAL A 54 9.86 8.19 6.84
C VAL A 54 11.14 8.45 7.61
N GLN A 55 11.94 9.43 7.19
CA GLN A 55 13.20 9.77 7.86
C GLN A 55 12.97 10.20 9.30
N ARG A 56 11.93 10.99 9.54
CA ARG A 56 11.57 11.46 10.88
C ARG A 56 11.12 10.31 11.78
N SER A 57 10.28 9.41 11.26
CA SER A 57 9.81 8.23 12.00
C SER A 57 10.96 7.34 12.44
N TYR A 58 12.04 7.24 11.65
CA TYR A 58 13.24 6.51 12.04
C TYR A 58 14.06 7.21 13.14
N GLY A 59 14.22 8.52 13.05
CA GLY A 59 14.94 9.30 14.06
C GLY A 59 14.25 9.24 15.43
N GLU A 60 12.93 9.22 15.45
CA GLU A 60 12.12 9.18 16.66
C GLU A 60 12.00 7.75 17.23
N LEU A 61 11.93 6.71 16.37
CA LEU A 61 11.90 5.30 16.79
C LEU A 61 13.21 4.81 17.40
N THR A 62 14.33 5.40 17.01
CA THR A 62 15.65 5.02 17.55
C THR A 62 15.99 5.69 18.88
N GLY A 63 15.28 6.73 19.27
CA GLY A 63 15.57 7.55 20.43
C GLY A 63 14.77 7.24 21.68
N SER A 64 13.59 6.63 21.57
CA SER A 64 12.76 6.27 22.71
C SER A 64 12.15 4.87 22.55
N LEU A 65 12.26 4.05 23.58
CA LEU A 65 11.53 2.78 23.71
C LEU A 65 10.01 2.99 23.93
N GLY A 66 9.53 4.23 23.79
CA GLY A 66 8.13 4.57 23.82
C GLY A 66 7.45 4.28 22.49
N TRP A 67 6.19 3.95 22.53
CA TRP A 67 5.36 3.80 21.34
C TRP A 67 5.50 5.03 20.44
N PRO A 68 5.72 4.85 19.11
CA PRO A 68 5.91 5.98 18.19
C PRO A 68 4.74 6.97 18.18
N PHE A 69 3.62 6.56 18.74
CA PHE A 69 2.39 7.36 18.81
C PHE A 69 2.42 8.49 19.83
N TYR A 70 3.25 8.43 20.86
CA TYR A 70 3.18 9.41 21.97
C TYR A 70 3.93 10.70 21.67
N GLU A 71 5.09 10.63 21.04
CA GLU A 71 5.88 11.84 20.73
C GLU A 71 5.37 12.54 19.47
N VAL A 72 4.87 11.80 18.49
CA VAL A 72 4.27 12.36 17.27
C VAL A 72 2.94 13.05 17.58
N ALA A 73 2.11 12.49 18.46
CA ALA A 73 0.88 13.12 18.90
C ALA A 73 1.12 14.40 19.74
N GLY A 74 2.24 14.51 20.43
CA GLY A 74 2.62 15.71 21.20
C GLY A 74 3.15 16.87 20.35
N LYS A 75 3.59 16.60 19.13
CA LYS A 75 4.08 17.61 18.18
C LYS A 75 3.10 17.76 17.03
N TYR A 76 1.95 18.34 17.29
CA TYR A 76 0.95 18.82 16.34
C TYR A 76 1.27 18.50 14.86
N ASN A 77 0.99 17.27 14.43
CA ASN A 77 1.01 16.93 13.02
C ASN A 77 -0.43 16.69 12.57
N PRO A 78 -1.11 17.67 11.95
CA PRO A 78 -2.51 17.55 11.54
C PRO A 78 -2.75 16.47 10.45
N ASN A 79 -1.68 15.93 9.86
CA ASN A 79 -1.72 14.93 8.80
C ASN A 79 -1.25 13.55 9.29
N TYR A 80 -1.54 13.21 10.54
CA TYR A 80 -1.19 11.93 11.11
C TYR A 80 -1.91 10.77 10.39
N ASP A 81 -1.14 9.94 9.71
CA ASP A 81 -1.64 8.72 9.06
C ASP A 81 -1.15 7.49 9.84
N LEU A 82 -2.00 7.00 10.73
CA LEU A 82 -1.71 5.84 11.57
C LEU A 82 -1.30 4.59 10.77
N ILE A 83 -1.93 4.37 9.63
CA ILE A 83 -1.66 3.19 8.79
C ILE A 83 -0.26 3.30 8.18
N TYR A 84 0.11 4.50 7.74
CA TYR A 84 1.43 4.79 7.23
C TYR A 84 2.51 4.55 8.30
N ASP A 85 2.32 5.08 9.51
CA ASP A 85 3.29 4.94 10.59
C ASP A 85 3.47 3.49 11.03
N ILE A 86 2.37 2.72 11.12
CA ILE A 86 2.45 1.29 11.40
C ILE A 86 3.24 0.56 10.30
N PHE A 87 2.99 0.91 9.03
CA PHE A 87 3.70 0.31 7.91
C PHE A 87 5.19 0.64 7.96
N VAL A 88 5.53 1.93 8.12
CA VAL A 88 6.93 2.40 8.23
C VAL A 88 7.64 1.73 9.40
N TRP A 89 6.99 1.63 10.55
CA TRP A 89 7.52 0.93 11.70
C TRP A 89 7.79 -0.55 11.40
N PHE A 90 6.83 -1.25 10.81
CA PHE A 90 6.96 -2.67 10.50
C PHE A 90 8.08 -2.92 9.49
N VAL A 91 8.12 -2.19 8.40
CA VAL A 91 9.17 -2.33 7.38
C VAL A 91 10.52 -1.87 7.92
N GLY A 92 10.54 -0.87 8.79
CA GLY A 92 11.72 -0.36 9.48
C GLY A 92 12.43 -1.37 10.39
N LEU A 93 11.77 -2.49 10.75
CA LEU A 93 12.41 -3.62 11.42
C LEU A 93 13.38 -4.37 10.51
N PHE A 94 13.19 -4.31 9.19
CA PHE A 94 13.97 -5.07 8.20
C PHE A 94 14.94 -4.20 7.42
N THR A 95 14.60 -2.94 7.16
CA THR A 95 15.45 -1.99 6.46
C THR A 95 15.25 -0.57 6.97
N LYS A 96 16.32 0.21 7.02
CA LYS A 96 16.30 1.65 7.35
C LYS A 96 16.53 2.54 6.13
N ASP A 97 16.56 1.95 4.97
CA ASP A 97 16.68 2.70 3.73
C ASP A 97 15.35 3.39 3.39
N THR A 98 15.36 4.70 3.48
CA THR A 98 14.16 5.55 3.32
C THR A 98 13.52 5.37 1.95
N GLY A 99 14.32 5.27 0.89
CA GLY A 99 13.83 5.06 -0.46
C GLY A 99 13.08 3.73 -0.58
N THR A 100 13.68 2.65 -0.11
CA THR A 100 13.05 1.31 -0.10
C THR A 100 11.74 1.29 0.68
N VAL A 101 11.70 1.88 1.89
CA VAL A 101 10.48 1.89 2.71
C VAL A 101 9.36 2.66 2.03
N PHE A 102 9.68 3.84 1.48
CA PHE A 102 8.72 4.66 0.77
C PHE A 102 8.19 3.93 -0.48
N ASN A 103 9.07 3.34 -1.27
CA ASN A 103 8.70 2.61 -2.49
C ASN A 103 7.81 1.40 -2.17
N LEU A 104 8.12 0.65 -1.11
CA LEU A 104 7.28 -0.45 -0.64
C LEU A 104 5.90 0.04 -0.20
N TYR A 105 5.82 1.17 0.50
CA TYR A 105 4.54 1.77 0.89
C TYR A 105 3.68 2.10 -0.34
N VAL A 106 4.26 2.80 -1.32
CA VAL A 106 3.57 3.16 -2.57
C VAL A 106 3.04 1.92 -3.28
N LEU A 107 3.85 0.87 -3.38
CA LEU A 107 3.48 -0.38 -4.06
C LEU A 107 2.42 -1.21 -3.30
N VAL A 108 2.36 -1.12 -1.97
CA VAL A 108 1.39 -1.91 -1.18
C VAL A 108 -0.03 -1.32 -1.24
N ILE A 109 -0.17 -0.02 -1.41
CA ILE A 109 -1.49 0.66 -1.40
C ILE A 109 -2.46 0.09 -2.45
N PRO A 110 -2.09 -0.09 -3.73
CA PRO A 110 -2.99 -0.67 -4.74
C PRO A 110 -3.47 -2.07 -4.37
N PHE A 111 -2.60 -2.90 -3.79
CA PHE A 111 -2.97 -4.23 -3.31
C PHE A 111 -3.98 -4.18 -2.17
N ALA A 112 -3.74 -3.29 -1.19
CA ALA A 112 -4.65 -3.11 -0.06
C ALA A 112 -6.03 -2.64 -0.53
N ASN A 113 -6.08 -1.66 -1.43
CA ASN A 113 -7.31 -1.14 -2.01
C ASN A 113 -8.06 -2.20 -2.82
N ALA A 114 -7.36 -2.97 -3.65
CA ALA A 114 -7.94 -4.06 -4.44
C ALA A 114 -8.55 -5.14 -3.54
N LEU A 115 -7.83 -5.57 -2.51
CA LEU A 115 -8.29 -6.58 -1.56
C LEU A 115 -9.48 -6.08 -0.73
N ALA A 116 -9.41 -4.85 -0.22
CA ALA A 116 -10.49 -4.25 0.56
C ALA A 116 -11.77 -4.14 -0.28
N ALA A 117 -11.68 -3.62 -1.49
CA ALA A 117 -12.82 -3.53 -2.40
C ALA A 117 -13.38 -4.92 -2.74
N TYR A 118 -12.51 -5.88 -3.11
CA TYR A 118 -12.93 -7.24 -3.35
C TYR A 118 -13.70 -7.82 -2.16
N ALA A 119 -13.14 -7.72 -0.94
CA ALA A 119 -13.76 -8.24 0.28
C ALA A 119 -15.12 -7.60 0.53
N VAL A 120 -15.23 -6.26 0.45
CA VAL A 120 -16.50 -5.53 0.64
C VAL A 120 -17.55 -6.01 -0.35
N PHE A 121 -17.23 -6.09 -1.65
CA PHE A 121 -18.18 -6.54 -2.66
C PHE A 121 -18.57 -8.01 -2.50
N ARG A 122 -17.67 -8.87 -2.00
CA ARG A 122 -18.01 -10.25 -1.62
C ARG A 122 -18.96 -10.28 -0.41
N MET A 123 -18.76 -9.42 0.59
CA MET A 123 -19.61 -9.34 1.78
C MET A 123 -21.04 -8.86 1.44
N VAL A 124 -21.20 -7.93 0.49
CA VAL A 124 -22.54 -7.53 0.00
C VAL A 124 -23.17 -8.51 -0.97
N GLY A 125 -22.54 -9.68 -1.19
CA GLY A 125 -23.15 -10.79 -1.94
C GLY A 125 -22.94 -10.73 -3.47
N LEU A 126 -22.07 -9.84 -3.98
CA LEU A 126 -21.79 -9.82 -5.41
C LEU A 126 -21.14 -11.13 -5.88
N ARG A 127 -21.40 -11.46 -7.15
CA ARG A 127 -20.73 -12.59 -7.80
C ARG A 127 -19.22 -12.39 -7.82
N ARG A 128 -18.47 -13.47 -7.66
CA ARG A 128 -16.99 -13.46 -7.57
C ARG A 128 -16.31 -12.61 -8.65
N TRP A 129 -16.72 -12.78 -9.91
CA TRP A 129 -16.11 -12.04 -11.02
C TRP A 129 -16.42 -10.53 -11.01
N LEU A 130 -17.60 -10.15 -10.54
CA LEU A 130 -17.91 -8.73 -10.34
C LEU A 130 -17.06 -8.13 -9.21
N SER A 131 -16.94 -8.85 -8.10
CA SER A 131 -16.07 -8.43 -7.00
C SER A 131 -14.61 -8.33 -7.44
N PHE A 132 -14.13 -9.25 -8.30
CA PHE A 132 -12.81 -9.17 -8.91
C PHE A 132 -12.66 -7.91 -9.77
N ALA A 133 -13.62 -7.64 -10.66
CA ALA A 133 -13.57 -6.46 -11.53
C ALA A 133 -13.55 -5.16 -10.70
N PHE A 134 -14.40 -5.05 -9.69
CA PHE A 134 -14.39 -3.89 -8.80
C PHE A 134 -13.09 -3.81 -7.98
N GLY A 135 -12.60 -4.93 -7.43
CA GLY A 135 -11.31 -4.96 -6.75
C GLY A 135 -10.18 -4.45 -7.64
N LEU A 136 -10.10 -4.92 -8.88
CA LEU A 136 -9.12 -4.47 -9.85
C LEU A 136 -9.28 -2.99 -10.17
N THR A 137 -10.50 -2.53 -10.41
CA THR A 137 -10.78 -1.10 -10.68
C THR A 137 -10.32 -0.23 -9.51
N PHE A 138 -10.65 -0.58 -8.27
CA PHE A 138 -10.27 0.22 -7.10
C PHE A 138 -8.75 0.17 -6.82
N GLY A 139 -8.09 -0.95 -7.06
CA GLY A 139 -6.63 -1.05 -6.95
C GLY A 139 -5.89 -0.25 -8.01
N MET A 140 -6.48 -0.12 -9.21
CA MET A 140 -5.86 0.51 -10.37
C MET A 140 -6.49 1.85 -10.76
N THR A 141 -7.27 2.49 -9.86
CA THR A 141 -7.90 3.77 -10.21
C THR A 141 -6.84 4.81 -10.58
N PRO A 142 -7.04 5.55 -11.68
CA PRO A 142 -6.20 6.69 -12.04
C PRO A 142 -6.01 7.68 -10.89
N TYR A 143 -6.99 7.76 -9.99
CA TYR A 143 -6.90 8.59 -8.79
C TYR A 143 -5.80 8.14 -7.83
N VAL A 144 -5.67 6.83 -7.56
CA VAL A 144 -4.58 6.28 -6.75
C VAL A 144 -3.25 6.51 -7.48
N GLN A 145 -3.20 6.18 -8.75
CA GLN A 145 -2.01 6.33 -9.59
C GLN A 145 -1.64 7.81 -9.82
N GLN A 146 -2.61 8.69 -10.03
CA GLN A 146 -2.37 10.13 -10.22
C GLN A 146 -2.05 10.86 -8.92
N ARG A 147 -2.65 10.47 -7.79
CA ARG A 147 -2.23 11.02 -6.49
C ARG A 147 -0.81 10.60 -6.12
N MET A 148 -0.40 9.41 -6.55
CA MET A 148 0.96 8.94 -6.36
C MET A 148 1.94 9.57 -7.37
N ALA A 149 1.49 9.80 -8.62
CA ALA A 149 2.33 10.34 -9.70
C ALA A 149 2.04 11.81 -10.06
N GLY A 150 0.90 12.34 -9.71
CA GLY A 150 0.32 13.55 -10.32
C GLY A 150 0.49 14.83 -9.54
N HIS A 151 1.22 14.81 -8.47
CA HIS A 151 1.81 16.01 -7.89
C HIS A 151 3.29 16.14 -8.30
N MET A 152 3.64 15.53 -9.44
CA MET A 152 4.90 15.78 -10.14
C MET A 152 4.89 17.12 -10.84
#